data_50be838d8a2d246519738b20889cb523
#
_entry.id   50be838d8a2d246519738b20889cb523
#
_cell.length_a   1.000
_cell.length_b   1.000
_cell.length_c   1.000
_cell.angle_alpha   90.00
_cell.angle_beta   90.00
_cell.angle_gamma   90.00
#
_symmetry.space_group_name_H-M   'P 1'
#
loop_
_entity.id
_entity.type
_entity.pdbx_description
1 polymer ?
#
loop_
_entity_poly.entity_id
_entity_poly.type
_entity_poly.pdbx_seq_one_letter_code
_entity_poly.pdbx_strand_id
1 'polypeptide(L)'
;PVVHVPTDVYPPYYIYDTLEVGNLPDTVWIVGPEIFQDSATQFFAPVNDPELIWLESQAYHNYSLAVNPWSLGVASFDGLDENGFPYNIGTTLTNYADNLTSKPIDMSGVSASDSVYLSFLYQPQGFGDEPEGSDSLILEFYAKDLDQWNWIWSTQGSPLTGFEPVHIRVDNSDYFKKGFQLRFRNYGGLSGSLDHFHLDYVNLRTLSGYQDTVVRDFAFVYPIHTLLETFTSVPWDHYKNAPIGKMSSSVEVGVRNSDNSPENEQDGAIEIIYGGSQEGSFILSEALLNNGDLNYLPWTTYYSYHDFSAGDRFDETKTGLYEEFDIVSAATHQNSNFTLNDSTYSKQYFQNYYSYDDGSAEQSYGPTGNQSMLAIKYTPYEADSVIGAMIHFVPSVIDVTENLFLLTMWDDNGG
;
A
#
# COMPACT_ATOMS: atom_id res chain seq x y z
N PRO A 1 -12.60 -10.77 14.61
CA PRO A 1 -11.50 -10.93 15.55
C PRO A 1 -11.69 -10.00 16.73
N VAL A 2 -11.22 -10.45 17.86
CA VAL A 2 -11.23 -9.65 19.06
C VAL A 2 -9.86 -9.04 19.15
N VAL A 3 -9.79 -7.77 19.09
CA VAL A 3 -8.58 -7.07 19.45
C VAL A 3 -8.77 -6.56 20.85
N HIS A 4 -7.97 -7.07 21.72
CA HIS A 4 -7.91 -6.57 23.05
C HIS A 4 -6.58 -5.89 23.20
N VAL A 5 -6.63 -4.63 23.41
CA VAL A 5 -5.42 -3.91 23.69
C VAL A 5 -5.04 -4.13 25.13
N PRO A 6 -3.86 -4.53 25.40
CA PRO A 6 -3.49 -4.97 26.70
C PRO A 6 -3.29 -3.84 27.62
N THR A 7 -3.39 -4.24 28.80
CA THR A 7 -3.25 -3.39 29.91
C THR A 7 -1.86 -3.05 30.30
N ASP A 8 -0.93 -3.76 29.75
CA ASP A 8 0.43 -3.54 30.14
C ASP A 8 1.09 -2.69 29.11
N VAL A 9 1.70 -1.77 29.60
CA VAL A 9 2.24 -0.84 28.90
C VAL A 9 3.47 -1.02 28.33
N TYR A 10 3.49 -0.53 27.25
CA TYR A 10 4.65 -0.18 26.58
C TYR A 10 4.76 1.29 26.57
N PRO A 11 5.72 1.80 27.24
CA PRO A 11 6.09 3.16 26.99
C PRO A 11 6.81 3.20 25.63
N PRO A 12 6.59 4.17 24.90
CA PRO A 12 5.85 5.38 25.11
C PRO A 12 4.56 5.44 24.33
N TYR A 13 3.68 4.58 24.56
CA TYR A 13 2.59 4.42 23.69
C TYR A 13 1.30 4.64 24.30
N TYR A 14 0.47 4.79 23.86
CA TYR A 14 -0.17 5.34 22.93
C TYR A 14 -1.48 5.05 22.84
N ILE A 15 -2.22 5.34 23.21
CA ILE A 15 -3.01 6.00 23.30
C ILE A 15 -4.10 6.36 22.91
N TYR A 16 -4.90 6.36 23.01
CA TYR A 16 -5.85 6.49 22.46
C TYR A 16 -7.01 6.76 23.02
N ASP A 17 -7.46 7.47 22.84
CA ASP A 17 -8.75 7.79 22.72
C ASP A 17 -9.75 6.80 23.20
N THR A 18 -10.75 7.21 23.89
CA THR A 18 -11.96 6.51 24.19
C THR A 18 -12.57 5.98 22.90
N LEU A 19 -12.48 4.69 22.74
CA LEU A 19 -13.35 4.04 21.79
C LEU A 19 -14.74 3.93 22.44
N GLU A 20 -15.59 4.86 22.13
CA GLU A 20 -16.99 4.70 22.43
C GLU A 20 -17.58 3.60 21.58
N VAL A 21 -17.67 2.44 22.14
CA VAL A 21 -18.41 1.33 21.54
C VAL A 21 -19.78 1.27 22.19
N GLY A 22 -20.68 2.03 21.69
CA GLY A 22 -22.04 2.02 22.18
C GLY A 22 -22.20 2.40 23.64
N ASN A 23 -23.03 1.69 24.38
CA ASN A 23 -23.29 1.97 25.80
C ASN A 23 -22.36 1.24 26.77
N LEU A 24 -21.19 0.85 26.34
CA LEU A 24 -20.20 0.28 27.24
C LEU A 24 -19.51 1.41 28.01
N PRO A 25 -19.15 1.16 29.27
CA PRO A 25 -18.40 2.14 30.04
C PRO A 25 -17.09 2.47 29.34
N ASP A 26 -16.78 3.73 29.38
CA ASP A 26 -15.62 4.30 28.72
C ASP A 26 -14.38 3.49 28.99
N THR A 27 -13.79 2.99 27.94
CA THR A 27 -12.49 2.37 28.01
C THR A 27 -11.46 3.47 27.97
N VAL A 28 -10.86 3.75 29.06
CA VAL A 28 -9.82 4.76 29.13
C VAL A 28 -8.48 4.14 28.86
N TRP A 29 -7.84 4.70 27.89
CA TRP A 29 -6.51 4.34 27.52
C TRP A 29 -5.57 5.38 28.05
N ILE A 30 -4.58 4.94 28.74
CA ILE A 30 -3.65 5.78 29.39
C ILE A 30 -2.35 5.73 28.65
N VAL A 31 -1.68 6.83 28.59
CA VAL A 31 -0.37 6.92 28.00
C VAL A 31 0.68 6.79 29.06
N GLY A 32 1.61 5.94 28.84
CA GLY A 32 2.76 5.80 29.72
C GLY A 32 2.98 4.39 30.21
N PRO A 33 3.94 4.22 31.09
CA PRO A 33 4.35 2.89 31.50
C PRO A 33 3.36 2.16 32.39
N GLU A 34 2.37 2.80 32.89
CA GLU A 34 1.47 2.24 33.85
C GLU A 34 0.08 2.11 33.41
N ILE A 35 -0.10 1.67 32.30
CA ILE A 35 -1.35 1.59 31.77
C ILE A 35 -2.06 0.42 31.88
N PHE A 36 -3.24 0.50 31.94
CA PHE A 36 -4.04 -0.46 32.05
C PHE A 36 -5.28 -0.34 31.45
N GLN A 37 -5.78 -1.29 30.94
CA GLN A 37 -7.04 -1.41 30.39
C GLN A 37 -7.59 -2.77 30.74
N ASP A 38 -8.60 -2.83 31.39
CA ASP A 38 -9.17 -4.07 31.83
C ASP A 38 -10.40 -4.50 31.04
N SER A 39 -10.89 -3.62 30.18
CA SER A 39 -11.99 -3.96 29.31
C SER A 39 -11.49 -4.39 27.97
N ALA A 40 -11.98 -5.47 27.51
CA ALA A 40 -11.69 -5.91 26.17
C ALA A 40 -12.40 -5.05 25.16
N THR A 41 -11.65 -4.54 24.24
CA THR A 41 -12.21 -4.01 23.01
C THR A 41 -12.29 -5.14 22.02
N GLN A 42 -13.50 -5.46 21.61
CA GLN A 42 -13.71 -6.59 20.74
C GLN A 42 -14.04 -6.10 19.35
N PHE A 43 -13.24 -6.55 18.41
CA PHE A 43 -13.51 -6.34 16.99
C PHE A 43 -13.95 -7.66 16.42
N PHE A 44 -15.12 -7.68 15.87
CA PHE A 44 -15.71 -8.88 15.26
C PHE A 44 -15.59 -8.88 13.75
N ALA A 45 -14.98 -7.85 13.21
CA ALA A 45 -14.61 -7.74 11.80
C ALA A 45 -13.09 -7.59 11.65
N PRO A 46 -12.54 -7.96 10.53
CA PRO A 46 -11.13 -7.64 10.23
C PRO A 46 -10.88 -6.16 10.40
N VAL A 47 -9.75 -5.82 11.00
CA VAL A 47 -9.31 -4.45 11.13
C VAL A 47 -8.23 -4.25 10.10
N ASN A 48 -8.52 -3.44 9.09
CA ASN A 48 -7.59 -3.19 7.99
C ASN A 48 -6.95 -1.82 8.06
N ASP A 49 -7.26 -1.05 9.09
CA ASP A 49 -6.60 0.21 9.33
C ASP A 49 -5.22 -0.04 9.98
N PRO A 50 -4.12 0.25 9.28
CA PRO A 50 -2.77 0.00 9.80
C PRO A 50 -2.51 0.69 11.12
N GLU A 51 -3.03 1.90 11.34
CA GLU A 51 -2.86 2.64 12.58
C GLU A 51 -3.50 1.95 13.79
N LEU A 52 -4.50 1.12 13.54
CA LEU A 52 -5.17 0.37 14.60
C LEU A 52 -4.46 -0.93 14.98
N ILE A 53 -3.66 -1.48 14.08
CA ILE A 53 -3.04 -2.80 14.27
C ILE A 53 -1.56 -2.70 14.60
N TRP A 54 -0.84 -1.76 14.01
CA TRP A 54 0.60 -1.67 14.07
C TRP A 54 1.09 -0.55 14.99
N LEU A 55 2.30 -0.71 15.51
CA LEU A 55 2.94 0.27 16.39
C LEU A 55 3.81 1.25 15.64
N GLU A 56 4.55 0.76 14.65
CA GLU A 56 5.44 1.56 13.83
C GLU A 56 4.86 1.81 12.45
N SER A 57 5.35 2.87 11.81
CA SER A 57 5.06 3.22 10.41
C SER A 57 6.31 3.09 9.53
N GLN A 58 7.25 2.22 9.91
CA GLN A 58 8.49 2.05 9.16
C GLN A 58 8.26 1.24 7.88
N ALA A 59 7.46 0.19 7.92
CA ALA A 59 7.02 -0.45 6.69
C ALA A 59 6.04 0.47 5.97
N TYR A 60 6.35 0.79 4.73
CA TYR A 60 5.61 1.75 3.92
C TYR A 60 4.33 1.13 3.35
N HIS A 61 3.17 1.66 3.74
CA HIS A 61 1.91 1.28 3.11
C HIS A 61 1.77 1.99 1.77
N ASN A 62 1.71 1.22 0.68
CA ASN A 62 1.65 1.76 -0.67
C ASN A 62 0.84 0.87 -1.62
N TYR A 63 0.62 1.39 -2.83
CA TYR A 63 -0.22 0.77 -3.85
C TYR A 63 0.54 0.49 -5.16
N SER A 64 1.82 0.82 -5.23
CA SER A 64 2.58 0.83 -6.48
C SER A 64 3.79 -0.09 -6.49
N LEU A 65 4.35 -0.45 -5.34
CA LEU A 65 5.60 -1.20 -5.29
C LEU A 65 5.45 -2.70 -5.55
N ALA A 66 4.30 -3.28 -5.27
CA ALA A 66 4.07 -4.72 -5.47
C ALA A 66 3.70 -5.05 -6.92
N VAL A 67 4.17 -6.20 -7.41
CA VAL A 67 3.83 -6.72 -8.74
C VAL A 67 2.72 -7.75 -8.65
N ASN A 68 1.63 -7.52 -9.36
CA ASN A 68 0.44 -8.38 -9.32
C ASN A 68 -0.06 -8.67 -7.90
N PRO A 69 -0.33 -7.64 -7.10
CA PRO A 69 -0.81 -7.83 -5.73
C PRO A 69 -2.16 -8.56 -5.71
N TRP A 70 -2.49 -9.13 -4.56
CA TRP A 70 -3.77 -9.83 -4.39
C TRP A 70 -4.86 -8.92 -3.87
N SER A 71 -4.50 -7.79 -3.30
CA SER A 71 -5.43 -6.76 -2.84
C SER A 71 -4.88 -5.36 -3.09
N LEU A 72 -5.68 -4.35 -2.79
CA LEU A 72 -5.31 -2.96 -2.89
C LEU A 72 -4.42 -2.56 -1.71
N GLY A 73 -3.15 -2.33 -2.01
CA GLY A 73 -2.16 -1.90 -1.04
C GLY A 73 -1.42 -3.04 -0.33
N VAL A 74 -0.17 -2.79 -0.07
CA VAL A 74 0.74 -3.70 0.65
C VAL A 74 1.58 -2.93 1.66
N ALA A 75 2.14 -3.63 2.64
CA ALA A 75 3.20 -3.10 3.48
C ALA A 75 4.56 -3.46 2.87
N SER A 76 5.32 -2.46 2.47
CA SER A 76 6.65 -2.62 1.88
C SER A 76 7.74 -2.29 2.89
N PHE A 77 8.70 -3.18 2.97
CA PHE A 77 9.96 -2.98 3.66
C PHE A 77 10.93 -2.52 2.59
N ASP A 78 11.21 -1.24 2.56
CA ASP A 78 11.93 -0.58 1.47
C ASP A 78 13.30 -0.02 1.89
N GLY A 79 13.70 -0.26 3.16
CA GLY A 79 14.97 0.21 3.70
C GLY A 79 15.00 1.69 4.06
N LEU A 80 13.86 2.37 4.06
CA LEU A 80 13.72 3.78 4.44
C LEU A 80 12.91 3.90 5.74
N ASP A 81 13.21 4.92 6.53
CA ASP A 81 12.43 5.23 7.73
C ASP A 81 11.05 5.83 7.36
N GLU A 82 10.21 6.08 8.35
CA GLU A 82 8.87 6.65 8.20
C GLU A 82 8.81 8.03 7.55
N ASN A 83 9.97 8.67 7.33
CA ASN A 83 10.11 9.95 6.65
C ASN A 83 10.70 9.81 5.24
N GLY A 84 10.99 8.58 4.82
CA GLY A 84 11.60 8.28 3.53
C GLY A 84 13.11 8.48 3.48
N PHE A 85 13.79 8.47 4.64
CA PHE A 85 15.25 8.60 4.71
C PHE A 85 15.92 7.27 5.02
N PRO A 86 17.10 7.00 4.44
CA PRO A 86 17.91 5.85 4.78
C PRO A 86 18.29 5.81 6.26
N TYR A 87 18.30 4.64 6.86
CA TYR A 87 18.68 4.47 8.28
C TYR A 87 20.14 4.85 8.56
N ASN A 88 21.02 4.69 7.58
CA ASN A 88 22.43 5.03 7.75
C ASN A 88 23.11 5.40 6.42
N ILE A 89 23.09 6.65 6.07
CA ILE A 89 23.73 7.17 4.85
C ILE A 89 25.25 7.05 4.95
N GLY A 90 25.89 6.74 3.83
CA GLY A 90 27.35 6.71 3.74
C GLY A 90 27.98 5.41 4.23
N THR A 91 27.21 4.36 4.34
CA THR A 91 27.68 3.02 4.73
C THR A 91 27.26 1.97 3.72
N THR A 92 27.95 0.85 3.72
CA THR A 92 27.56 -0.38 3.03
C THR A 92 27.17 -1.45 4.02
N LEU A 93 26.80 -1.06 5.23
CA LEU A 93 26.40 -2.00 6.27
C LEU A 93 25.01 -2.54 6.01
N THR A 94 24.88 -3.84 6.22
CA THR A 94 23.60 -4.55 6.25
C THR A 94 23.21 -4.77 7.71
N ASN A 95 21.99 -4.48 8.06
CA ASN A 95 21.44 -4.71 9.39
C ASN A 95 19.90 -4.71 9.30
N TYR A 96 19.25 -4.80 10.47
CA TYR A 96 17.80 -4.60 10.54
C TYR A 96 17.45 -3.15 10.17
N ALA A 97 16.52 -3.03 9.23
CA ALA A 97 15.98 -1.77 8.74
C ALA A 97 14.53 -1.60 9.27
N ASP A 98 13.55 -1.87 8.44
CA ASP A 98 12.15 -1.65 8.78
C ASP A 98 11.61 -2.64 9.80
N ASN A 99 10.67 -2.18 10.60
CA ASN A 99 9.91 -3.01 11.51
C ASN A 99 8.42 -2.78 11.28
N LEU A 100 7.65 -3.85 11.43
CA LEU A 100 6.20 -3.82 11.46
C LEU A 100 5.76 -4.68 12.64
N THR A 101 5.56 -4.04 13.79
CA THR A 101 5.23 -4.70 15.05
C THR A 101 3.76 -4.53 15.36
N SER A 102 3.06 -5.62 15.64
CA SER A 102 1.66 -5.54 16.05
C SER A 102 1.51 -4.86 17.41
N LYS A 103 0.41 -4.15 17.60
CA LYS A 103 -0.04 -3.82 18.94
C LYS A 103 -0.20 -5.11 19.75
N PRO A 104 -0.04 -5.06 21.06
CA PRO A 104 -0.18 -6.25 21.87
C PRO A 104 -1.56 -6.88 21.75
N ILE A 105 -1.60 -8.18 21.62
CA ILE A 105 -2.80 -9.00 21.38
C ILE A 105 -3.09 -9.82 22.64
N ASP A 106 -4.34 -9.89 23.05
CA ASP A 106 -4.76 -10.79 24.14
C ASP A 106 -5.04 -12.19 23.60
N MET A 107 -4.07 -13.07 23.79
CA MET A 107 -4.17 -14.50 23.45
C MET A 107 -4.55 -15.36 24.65
N SER A 108 -4.84 -14.79 25.82
CA SER A 108 -5.12 -15.57 27.05
C SER A 108 -6.41 -16.39 27.00
N GLY A 109 -7.32 -16.04 26.08
CA GLY A 109 -8.58 -16.76 25.89
C GLY A 109 -8.49 -17.97 24.96
N VAL A 110 -7.34 -18.22 24.36
CA VAL A 110 -7.11 -19.30 23.40
C VAL A 110 -5.93 -20.16 23.77
N SER A 111 -5.79 -21.30 23.12
CA SER A 111 -4.74 -22.30 23.39
C SER A 111 -4.33 -23.01 22.11
N ALA A 112 -3.31 -23.83 22.17
CA ALA A 112 -2.86 -24.66 21.03
C ALA A 112 -3.95 -25.61 20.49
N SER A 113 -4.93 -26.00 21.32
CA SER A 113 -6.05 -26.85 20.90
C SER A 113 -7.06 -26.12 20.01
N ASP A 114 -7.04 -24.81 20.02
CA ASP A 114 -7.94 -23.98 19.20
C ASP A 114 -7.41 -23.79 17.76
N SER A 115 -6.32 -24.47 17.42
CA SER A 115 -5.71 -24.43 16.09
C SER A 115 -5.47 -23.02 15.59
N VAL A 116 -4.64 -22.29 16.36
CA VAL A 116 -4.27 -20.92 16.04
C VAL A 116 -3.19 -20.90 14.97
N TYR A 117 -3.41 -20.13 13.91
CA TYR A 117 -2.44 -19.92 12.84
C TYR A 117 -2.30 -18.44 12.52
N LEU A 118 -1.07 -18.05 12.24
CA LEU A 118 -0.74 -16.82 11.53
C LEU A 118 -0.54 -17.15 10.06
N SER A 119 -1.23 -16.46 9.19
CA SER A 119 -1.03 -16.55 7.75
C SER A 119 -0.75 -15.16 7.17
N PHE A 120 0.02 -15.12 6.10
CA PHE A 120 0.31 -13.91 5.35
C PHE A 120 0.80 -14.27 3.94
N LEU A 121 0.83 -13.27 3.08
CA LEU A 121 1.45 -13.33 1.77
C LEU A 121 2.69 -12.45 1.78
N TYR A 122 3.75 -12.88 1.09
CA TYR A 122 4.93 -12.04 0.88
C TYR A 122 5.41 -12.11 -0.57
N GLN A 123 6.10 -11.06 -0.99
CA GLN A 123 6.75 -10.97 -2.29
C GLN A 123 8.10 -10.28 -2.13
N PRO A 124 9.22 -10.83 -2.65
CA PRO A 124 10.49 -10.13 -2.74
C PRO A 124 10.49 -9.16 -3.92
N GLN A 125 11.28 -8.12 -3.85
CA GLN A 125 11.57 -7.15 -4.89
C GLN A 125 10.38 -6.27 -5.31
N GLY A 126 9.32 -6.83 -5.88
CA GLY A 126 8.29 -6.03 -6.52
C GLY A 126 8.85 -5.22 -7.69
N PHE A 127 8.46 -3.94 -7.77
CA PHE A 127 9.07 -2.96 -8.68
C PHE A 127 10.32 -2.28 -8.09
N GLY A 128 10.64 -2.54 -6.83
CA GLY A 128 11.78 -1.98 -6.14
C GLY A 128 13.10 -2.70 -6.39
N ASP A 129 14.04 -2.52 -5.49
CA ASP A 129 15.36 -3.14 -5.56
C ASP A 129 15.31 -4.62 -5.17
N GLU A 130 16.12 -5.45 -5.85
CA GLU A 130 16.18 -6.88 -5.61
C GLU A 130 16.98 -7.19 -4.35
N PRO A 131 16.37 -7.83 -3.32
CA PRO A 131 17.12 -8.22 -2.13
C PRO A 131 18.06 -9.38 -2.44
N GLU A 132 19.32 -9.25 -2.03
CA GLU A 132 20.32 -10.30 -2.21
C GLU A 132 20.07 -11.51 -1.30
N GLY A 133 20.66 -12.65 -1.63
CA GLY A 133 20.52 -13.88 -0.86
C GLY A 133 21.06 -13.84 0.58
N SER A 134 21.76 -12.76 0.96
CA SER A 134 22.17 -12.47 2.34
C SER A 134 21.11 -11.71 3.14
N ASP A 135 20.18 -11.09 2.45
CA ASP A 135 19.12 -10.29 3.04
C ASP A 135 17.93 -11.18 3.40
N SER A 136 17.03 -10.69 4.19
CA SER A 136 15.92 -11.53 4.61
C SER A 136 14.75 -10.75 5.17
N LEU A 137 13.54 -11.30 4.95
CA LEU A 137 12.35 -10.93 5.70
C LEU A 137 12.19 -11.93 6.85
N ILE A 138 11.98 -11.41 8.06
CA ILE A 138 11.98 -12.19 9.29
C ILE A 138 10.69 -11.96 10.05
N LEU A 139 10.12 -13.02 10.61
CA LEU A 139 9.01 -12.95 11.54
C LEU A 139 9.44 -13.41 12.92
N GLU A 140 9.10 -12.62 13.92
CA GLU A 140 9.35 -12.91 15.33
C GLU A 140 8.04 -12.86 16.12
N PHE A 141 7.94 -13.70 17.16
CA PHE A 141 6.88 -13.65 18.17
C PHE A 141 7.42 -13.26 19.53
N TYR A 142 6.70 -12.38 20.21
CA TYR A 142 7.05 -11.96 21.54
C TYR A 142 6.37 -12.82 22.60
N ALA A 143 7.19 -13.42 23.45
CA ALA A 143 6.76 -14.15 24.63
C ALA A 143 6.77 -13.21 25.83
N LYS A 144 5.63 -12.65 26.19
CA LYS A 144 5.49 -11.59 27.19
C LYS A 144 6.07 -11.94 28.55
N ASP A 145 5.79 -13.14 29.05
CA ASP A 145 6.22 -13.57 30.39
C ASP A 145 7.74 -13.82 30.45
N LEU A 146 8.38 -14.02 29.30
CA LEU A 146 9.83 -14.23 29.18
C LEU A 146 10.56 -12.96 28.77
N ASP A 147 9.83 -11.90 28.41
CA ASP A 147 10.37 -10.67 27.84
C ASP A 147 11.32 -10.93 26.67
N GLN A 148 10.89 -11.79 25.75
CA GLN A 148 11.75 -12.27 24.68
C GLN A 148 11.03 -12.32 23.34
N TRP A 149 11.72 -11.81 22.29
CA TRP A 149 11.38 -12.07 20.91
C TRP A 149 12.01 -13.38 20.44
N ASN A 150 11.20 -14.23 19.82
CA ASN A 150 11.65 -15.49 19.28
C ASN A 150 11.53 -15.47 17.77
N TRP A 151 12.58 -15.86 17.09
CA TRP A 151 12.58 -16.06 15.65
C TRP A 151 11.67 -17.23 15.28
N ILE A 152 10.69 -16.98 14.43
CA ILE A 152 9.66 -17.96 14.05
C ILE A 152 9.84 -18.43 12.61
N TRP A 153 10.07 -17.48 11.71
CA TRP A 153 10.18 -17.74 10.30
C TRP A 153 11.05 -16.69 9.63
N SER A 154 11.63 -17.07 8.49
CA SER A 154 12.29 -16.11 7.59
C SER A 154 12.35 -16.65 6.17
N THR A 155 12.50 -15.74 5.22
CA THR A 155 12.90 -16.04 3.85
C THR A 155 14.13 -15.22 3.49
N GLN A 156 14.98 -15.75 2.64
CA GLN A 156 16.12 -15.02 2.09
C GLN A 156 15.67 -14.16 0.91
N GLY A 157 16.46 -13.13 0.61
CA GLY A 157 16.30 -12.33 -0.58
C GLY A 157 16.40 -13.17 -1.85
N SER A 158 15.63 -12.82 -2.84
CA SER A 158 15.57 -13.47 -4.13
C SER A 158 15.02 -12.52 -5.19
N PRO A 159 15.26 -12.79 -6.48
CA PRO A 159 14.57 -12.08 -7.55
C PRO A 159 13.05 -12.16 -7.42
N LEU A 160 12.36 -11.28 -8.11
CA LEU A 160 10.91 -11.20 -8.14
C LEU A 160 10.23 -12.56 -8.34
N THR A 161 9.33 -12.87 -7.42
CA THR A 161 8.36 -13.97 -7.53
C THR A 161 6.93 -13.42 -7.45
N GLY A 162 5.93 -14.27 -7.68
CA GLY A 162 4.56 -13.96 -7.27
C GLY A 162 4.45 -13.94 -5.74
N PHE A 163 3.33 -13.43 -5.24
CA PHE A 163 3.04 -13.52 -3.80
C PHE A 163 2.96 -14.97 -3.34
N GLU A 164 3.69 -15.28 -2.29
CA GLU A 164 3.79 -16.61 -1.71
C GLU A 164 3.06 -16.68 -0.36
N PRO A 165 2.18 -17.67 -0.15
CA PRO A 165 1.47 -17.84 1.11
C PRO A 165 2.33 -18.52 2.16
N VAL A 166 2.29 -18.01 3.37
CA VAL A 166 2.92 -18.61 4.55
C VAL A 166 1.87 -18.89 5.61
N HIS A 167 1.91 -20.10 6.19
CA HIS A 167 1.02 -20.51 7.27
C HIS A 167 1.82 -21.05 8.43
N ILE A 168 1.73 -20.42 9.57
CA ILE A 168 2.50 -20.75 10.76
C ILE A 168 1.56 -21.09 11.91
N ARG A 169 1.69 -22.28 12.45
CA ARG A 169 0.96 -22.68 13.62
C ARG A 169 1.54 -22.02 14.86
N VAL A 170 0.67 -21.42 15.67
CA VAL A 170 1.01 -20.93 16.98
C VAL A 170 0.65 -22.01 17.99
N ASP A 171 1.64 -22.71 18.57
CA ASP A 171 1.41 -23.83 19.46
C ASP A 171 2.22 -23.78 20.80
N ASN A 172 3.17 -22.86 20.90
CA ASN A 172 3.88 -22.67 22.17
C ASN A 172 2.99 -21.93 23.18
N SER A 173 2.87 -22.49 24.38
CA SER A 173 2.07 -21.95 25.47
C SER A 173 2.47 -20.55 25.93
N ASP A 174 3.72 -20.15 25.67
CA ASP A 174 4.24 -18.84 26.05
C ASP A 174 3.62 -17.70 25.23
N TYR A 175 3.02 -18.02 24.09
CA TYR A 175 2.33 -17.05 23.24
C TYR A 175 0.84 -16.86 23.59
N PHE A 176 0.24 -17.78 24.33
CA PHE A 176 -1.17 -17.69 24.74
C PHE A 176 -1.34 -16.85 26.01
N LYS A 177 -0.92 -15.60 25.93
CA LYS A 177 -0.91 -14.63 27.01
C LYS A 177 -1.47 -13.30 26.57
N LYS A 178 -1.82 -12.45 27.54
CA LYS A 178 -2.01 -11.03 27.26
C LYS A 178 -0.68 -10.41 26.90
N GLY A 179 -0.68 -9.58 25.86
CA GLY A 179 0.54 -8.90 25.41
C GLY A 179 1.39 -9.72 24.43
N PHE A 180 0.81 -10.74 23.82
CA PHE A 180 1.43 -11.37 22.65
C PHE A 180 1.58 -10.33 21.52
N GLN A 181 2.71 -10.37 20.84
CA GLN A 181 2.94 -9.55 19.65
C GLN A 181 3.62 -10.38 18.57
N LEU A 182 3.42 -9.96 17.33
CA LEU A 182 4.20 -10.42 16.19
C LEU A 182 4.93 -9.23 15.56
N ARG A 183 6.10 -9.49 14.99
CA ARG A 183 6.88 -8.47 14.32
C ARG A 183 7.50 -9.02 13.05
N PHE A 184 7.30 -8.31 11.95
CA PHE A 184 8.08 -8.50 10.75
C PHE A 184 9.24 -7.49 10.71
N ARG A 185 10.36 -7.92 10.17
CA ARG A 185 11.56 -7.08 10.00
C ARG A 185 12.27 -7.49 8.73
N ASN A 186 12.79 -6.53 7.99
CA ASN A 186 13.79 -6.85 6.99
C ASN A 186 15.20 -6.70 7.56
N TYR A 187 16.10 -7.51 7.04
CA TYR A 187 17.54 -7.42 7.24
C TYR A 187 18.15 -7.17 5.87
N GLY A 188 18.71 -6.00 5.66
CA GLY A 188 19.17 -5.54 4.35
C GLY A 188 20.07 -4.33 4.46
N GLY A 189 20.35 -3.68 3.34
CA GLY A 189 21.15 -2.46 3.24
C GLY A 189 20.48 -1.30 3.97
N LEU A 190 21.30 -0.47 4.66
CA LEU A 190 20.79 0.66 5.44
C LEU A 190 20.92 2.00 4.72
N SER A 191 21.47 2.02 3.52
CA SER A 191 21.94 3.24 2.89
C SER A 191 21.09 3.76 1.75
N GLY A 192 19.88 3.29 1.63
CA GLY A 192 18.98 3.73 0.55
C GLY A 192 17.70 2.93 0.51
N SER A 193 16.89 3.16 -0.51
CA SER A 193 15.75 2.33 -0.85
C SER A 193 16.26 1.05 -1.51
N LEU A 194 16.47 0.02 -0.70
CA LEU A 194 17.17 -1.22 -1.07
C LEU A 194 16.46 -2.43 -0.47
N ASP A 195 16.67 -3.61 -1.10
CA ASP A 195 16.32 -4.92 -0.55
C ASP A 195 14.84 -5.08 -0.20
N HIS A 196 13.97 -4.81 -1.17
CA HIS A 196 12.54 -4.71 -0.94
C HIS A 196 11.86 -6.05 -0.68
N PHE A 197 10.95 -6.03 0.30
CA PHE A 197 9.98 -7.10 0.54
C PHE A 197 8.59 -6.49 0.73
N HIS A 198 7.57 -7.18 0.27
CA HIS A 198 6.18 -6.78 0.40
C HIS A 198 5.40 -7.80 1.20
N LEU A 199 4.49 -7.32 2.04
CA LEU A 199 3.66 -8.14 2.91
C LEU A 199 2.20 -7.78 2.73
N ASP A 200 1.35 -8.80 2.65
CA ASP A 200 -0.09 -8.64 2.52
C ASP A 200 -0.85 -9.72 3.30
N TYR A 201 -2.13 -9.50 3.56
CA TYR A 201 -3.06 -10.45 4.20
C TYR A 201 -2.56 -11.06 5.51
N VAL A 202 -1.96 -10.29 6.39
CA VAL A 202 -1.56 -10.77 7.71
C VAL A 202 -2.79 -11.10 8.55
N ASN A 203 -3.00 -12.38 8.84
CA ASN A 203 -4.19 -12.85 9.50
C ASN A 203 -3.86 -13.84 10.62
N LEU A 204 -4.17 -13.48 11.86
CA LEU A 204 -4.06 -14.34 13.02
C LEU A 204 -5.44 -14.83 13.43
N ARG A 205 -5.69 -16.15 13.36
CA ARG A 205 -7.02 -16.72 13.63
C ARG A 205 -6.98 -18.09 14.27
N THR A 206 -8.07 -18.44 14.92
CA THR A 206 -8.36 -19.79 15.43
C THR A 206 -9.04 -20.64 14.37
N LEU A 207 -9.18 -21.93 14.64
CA LEU A 207 -9.86 -22.92 13.79
C LEU A 207 -9.30 -22.97 12.36
N SER A 208 -8.00 -22.78 12.21
CA SER A 208 -7.31 -22.78 10.94
C SER A 208 -6.35 -23.98 10.82
N GLY A 209 -5.73 -24.16 9.68
CA GLY A 209 -4.80 -25.26 9.40
C GLY A 209 -3.95 -25.00 8.16
N TYR A 210 -2.96 -25.84 7.91
CA TYR A 210 -2.07 -25.73 6.75
C TYR A 210 -2.77 -25.77 5.39
N GLN A 211 -4.00 -26.31 5.34
CA GLN A 211 -4.79 -26.37 4.12
C GLN A 211 -5.69 -25.15 3.95
N ASP A 212 -5.67 -24.24 4.92
CA ASP A 212 -6.52 -23.07 4.92
C ASP A 212 -5.81 -21.91 4.22
N THR A 213 -5.58 -22.11 2.93
CA THR A 213 -4.89 -21.14 2.06
C THR A 213 -5.83 -20.19 1.35
N VAL A 214 -7.12 -20.27 1.66
CA VAL A 214 -8.15 -19.47 1.00
C VAL A 214 -8.25 -18.12 1.67
N VAL A 215 -8.02 -17.08 0.91
CA VAL A 215 -8.38 -15.71 1.29
C VAL A 215 -9.75 -15.43 0.67
N ARG A 216 -10.78 -15.35 1.52
CA ARG A 216 -12.15 -15.05 1.04
C ARG A 216 -12.28 -13.55 0.82
N ASP A 217 -11.78 -13.13 -0.33
CA ASP A 217 -11.76 -11.73 -0.70
C ASP A 217 -11.96 -11.54 -2.19
N PHE A 218 -12.65 -10.45 -2.52
CA PHE A 218 -12.78 -9.92 -3.87
C PHE A 218 -12.33 -8.48 -3.81
N ALA A 219 -11.18 -8.17 -4.38
CA ALA A 219 -10.47 -6.93 -4.12
C ALA A 219 -10.03 -6.23 -5.41
N PHE A 220 -10.01 -4.91 -5.40
CA PHE A 220 -9.18 -4.18 -6.34
C PHE A 220 -7.71 -4.50 -6.09
N VAL A 221 -6.89 -4.49 -7.13
CA VAL A 221 -5.46 -4.81 -7.02
C VAL A 221 -4.56 -3.59 -7.18
N TYR A 222 -5.03 -2.56 -7.88
CA TYR A 222 -4.33 -1.28 -8.03
C TYR A 222 -5.30 -0.11 -7.93
N PRO A 223 -4.83 1.07 -7.53
CA PRO A 223 -5.62 2.28 -7.67
C PRO A 223 -5.85 2.60 -9.15
N ILE A 224 -6.87 3.38 -9.43
CA ILE A 224 -7.08 3.90 -10.77
C ILE A 224 -5.99 4.93 -11.06
N HIS A 225 -5.27 4.72 -12.14
CA HIS A 225 -4.27 5.67 -12.62
C HIS A 225 -4.91 6.95 -13.14
N THR A 226 -4.07 7.92 -13.50
CA THR A 226 -4.54 9.16 -14.15
C THR A 226 -5.41 8.83 -15.37
N LEU A 227 -6.44 9.64 -15.58
CA LEU A 227 -7.28 9.54 -16.76
C LEU A 227 -6.73 10.38 -17.95
N LEU A 228 -5.56 10.97 -17.79
CA LEU A 228 -4.88 11.74 -18.83
C LEU A 228 -3.95 10.85 -19.66
N GLU A 229 -3.77 11.19 -20.94
CA GLU A 229 -3.02 10.40 -21.90
C GLU A 229 -1.51 10.36 -21.63
N THR A 230 -0.92 11.48 -21.27
CA THR A 230 0.54 11.60 -21.24
C THR A 230 1.07 11.94 -19.86
N PHE A 231 0.39 12.76 -19.14
CA PHE A 231 0.84 13.31 -17.87
C PHE A 231 -0.08 12.90 -16.73
N THR A 232 0.46 12.77 -15.55
CA THR A 232 -0.33 12.56 -14.33
C THR A 232 -0.98 13.86 -13.83
N SER A 233 -0.38 15.01 -14.13
CA SER A 233 -0.93 16.33 -13.88
C SER A 233 -0.52 17.31 -14.96
N VAL A 234 -1.41 18.24 -15.28
CA VAL A 234 -1.18 19.32 -16.24
C VAL A 234 -1.78 20.62 -15.72
N PRO A 235 -1.31 21.80 -16.19
CA PRO A 235 -1.97 23.05 -15.87
C PRO A 235 -3.43 23.07 -16.28
N TRP A 236 -4.31 23.51 -15.35
CA TRP A 236 -5.74 23.51 -15.59
C TRP A 236 -6.15 24.31 -16.83
N ASP A 237 -5.55 25.49 -17.02
CA ASP A 237 -5.81 26.30 -18.21
C ASP A 237 -5.40 25.59 -19.51
N HIS A 238 -4.32 24.82 -19.46
CA HIS A 238 -3.90 24.02 -20.61
C HIS A 238 -4.84 22.84 -20.86
N TYR A 239 -5.37 22.22 -19.83
CA TYR A 239 -6.37 21.16 -19.98
C TYR A 239 -7.64 21.66 -20.65
N LYS A 240 -8.20 22.77 -20.18
CA LYS A 240 -9.46 23.32 -20.68
C LYS A 240 -9.48 23.59 -22.18
N ASN A 241 -8.33 23.90 -22.73
CA ASN A 241 -8.19 24.10 -24.17
C ASN A 241 -8.07 22.76 -24.89
N ALA A 242 -9.16 22.23 -25.42
CA ALA A 242 -9.28 20.94 -26.09
C ALA A 242 -9.07 19.71 -25.14
N PRO A 243 -9.91 19.55 -24.11
CA PRO A 243 -9.74 18.48 -23.11
C PRO A 243 -9.80 17.06 -23.70
N ILE A 244 -10.62 16.84 -24.72
CA ILE A 244 -10.79 15.52 -25.34
C ILE A 244 -9.47 14.92 -25.83
N GLY A 245 -8.60 15.73 -26.41
CA GLY A 245 -7.30 15.28 -26.92
C GLY A 245 -6.24 15.08 -25.83
N LYS A 246 -6.59 15.24 -24.57
CA LYS A 246 -5.71 15.10 -23.41
C LYS A 246 -6.11 13.97 -22.48
N MET A 247 -7.33 13.44 -22.67
CA MET A 247 -7.78 12.24 -22.00
C MET A 247 -7.08 11.02 -22.59
N SER A 248 -6.85 10.02 -21.77
CA SER A 248 -6.42 8.70 -22.23
C SER A 248 -7.40 8.11 -23.23
N SER A 249 -6.99 7.15 -24.00
CA SER A 249 -7.88 6.40 -24.89
C SER A 249 -8.81 5.47 -24.12
N SER A 250 -8.37 5.00 -22.95
CA SER A 250 -9.14 4.12 -22.06
C SER A 250 -8.60 4.19 -20.65
N VAL A 251 -9.39 3.69 -19.73
CA VAL A 251 -8.96 3.39 -18.34
C VAL A 251 -9.17 1.92 -18.05
N GLU A 252 -8.25 1.34 -17.31
CA GLU A 252 -8.30 -0.06 -16.88
C GLU A 252 -8.40 -0.16 -15.36
N VAL A 253 -9.14 -1.17 -14.90
CA VAL A 253 -9.32 -1.47 -13.48
C VAL A 253 -9.10 -2.96 -13.27
N GLY A 254 -8.22 -3.31 -12.35
CA GLY A 254 -7.92 -4.68 -11.98
C GLY A 254 -8.66 -5.10 -10.72
N VAL A 255 -9.33 -6.24 -10.75
CA VAL A 255 -9.97 -6.88 -9.60
C VAL A 255 -9.55 -8.35 -9.52
N ARG A 256 -9.45 -8.87 -8.30
CA ARG A 256 -9.07 -10.25 -8.04
C ARG A 256 -10.08 -10.95 -7.17
N ASN A 257 -10.49 -12.14 -7.60
CA ASN A 257 -11.16 -13.09 -6.74
C ASN A 257 -10.12 -14.02 -6.11
N SER A 258 -9.88 -13.88 -4.82
CA SER A 258 -8.97 -14.71 -4.03
C SER A 258 -9.69 -15.83 -3.27
N ASP A 259 -11.00 -15.96 -3.40
CA ASP A 259 -11.78 -17.07 -2.86
C ASP A 259 -11.65 -18.35 -3.72
N ASN A 260 -12.08 -19.45 -3.18
CA ASN A 260 -12.17 -20.76 -3.84
C ASN A 260 -13.52 -20.99 -4.55
N SER A 261 -14.40 -20.03 -4.52
CA SER A 261 -15.71 -20.01 -5.20
C SER A 261 -15.78 -18.87 -6.22
N PRO A 262 -16.57 -19.01 -7.30
CA PRO A 262 -16.82 -17.89 -8.19
C PRO A 262 -17.54 -16.76 -7.48
N GLU A 263 -17.17 -15.53 -7.75
CA GLU A 263 -17.85 -14.32 -7.30
C GLU A 263 -18.63 -13.68 -8.43
N ASN A 264 -19.74 -13.02 -8.07
CA ASN A 264 -20.53 -12.25 -9.00
C ASN A 264 -20.50 -10.79 -8.58
N GLU A 265 -19.95 -9.94 -9.43
CA GLU A 265 -20.08 -8.51 -9.28
C GLU A 265 -21.36 -8.03 -9.93
N GLN A 266 -22.01 -7.04 -9.32
CA GLN A 266 -23.27 -6.52 -9.83
C GLN A 266 -23.17 -5.11 -10.42
N ASP A 267 -22.17 -4.32 -10.00
CA ASP A 267 -22.01 -2.96 -10.46
C ASP A 267 -20.51 -2.61 -10.57
N GLY A 268 -20.04 -2.39 -11.78
CA GLY A 268 -18.68 -1.90 -12.03
C GLY A 268 -18.74 -0.58 -12.78
N ALA A 269 -18.46 0.52 -12.10
CA ALA A 269 -18.36 1.84 -12.70
C ALA A 269 -17.19 2.63 -12.09
N ILE A 270 -16.61 3.51 -12.90
CA ILE A 270 -15.72 4.55 -12.42
C ILE A 270 -16.52 5.83 -12.32
N GLU A 271 -16.44 6.49 -11.19
CA GLU A 271 -17.11 7.75 -10.93
C GLU A 271 -16.11 8.90 -10.83
N ILE A 272 -16.42 10.03 -11.45
CA ILE A 272 -15.71 11.29 -11.23
C ILE A 272 -16.54 12.13 -10.27
N ILE A 273 -15.91 12.54 -9.19
CA ILE A 273 -16.53 13.36 -8.14
C ILE A 273 -15.79 14.67 -8.02
N TYR A 274 -16.55 15.78 -7.99
CA TYR A 274 -16.02 17.11 -7.78
C TYR A 274 -16.76 17.80 -6.65
N GLY A 275 -16.02 18.26 -5.64
CA GLY A 275 -16.63 18.93 -4.48
C GLY A 275 -17.68 18.07 -3.76
N GLY A 276 -17.55 16.75 -3.77
CA GLY A 276 -18.48 15.80 -3.17
C GLY A 276 -19.72 15.48 -4.02
N SER A 277 -19.78 15.94 -5.27
CA SER A 277 -20.86 15.64 -6.19
C SER A 277 -20.36 14.84 -7.39
N GLN A 278 -21.08 13.80 -7.76
CA GLN A 278 -20.79 13.02 -8.96
C GLN A 278 -21.04 13.84 -10.21
N GLU A 279 -20.04 13.95 -11.08
CA GLU A 279 -20.11 14.68 -12.35
C GLU A 279 -20.01 13.78 -13.59
N GLY A 280 -19.42 12.61 -13.45
CA GLY A 280 -19.30 11.62 -14.51
C GLY A 280 -19.36 10.22 -13.97
N SER A 281 -19.74 9.29 -14.83
CA SER A 281 -19.70 7.84 -14.53
C SER A 281 -19.42 7.08 -15.81
N PHE A 282 -18.44 6.18 -15.74
CA PHE A 282 -18.04 5.34 -16.84
C PHE A 282 -18.31 3.88 -16.48
N ILE A 283 -19.12 3.20 -17.27
CA ILE A 283 -19.39 1.78 -17.07
C ILE A 283 -18.22 0.98 -17.61
N LEU A 284 -17.65 0.13 -16.75
CA LEU A 284 -16.58 -0.79 -17.15
C LEU A 284 -17.13 -1.86 -18.12
N SER A 285 -16.31 -2.25 -19.07
CA SER A 285 -16.69 -3.24 -20.06
C SER A 285 -16.76 -4.63 -19.44
N GLU A 286 -17.93 -5.20 -19.42
CA GLU A 286 -18.15 -6.59 -19.01
C GLU A 286 -17.50 -7.60 -19.98
N ALA A 287 -17.16 -7.18 -21.19
CA ALA A 287 -16.58 -8.05 -22.21
C ALA A 287 -15.22 -8.66 -21.83
N LEU A 288 -14.53 -8.07 -20.88
CA LEU A 288 -13.29 -8.63 -20.34
C LEU A 288 -13.54 -9.59 -19.18
N LEU A 289 -14.71 -9.57 -18.61
CA LEU A 289 -15.08 -10.36 -17.49
C LEU A 289 -15.68 -11.68 -17.97
N ASN A 290 -14.83 -12.61 -18.37
CA ASN A 290 -15.24 -13.98 -18.67
C ASN A 290 -16.32 -14.12 -19.78
N ASN A 291 -16.09 -13.50 -20.93
CA ASN A 291 -17.01 -13.56 -22.11
C ASN A 291 -18.43 -13.02 -21.86
N GLY A 292 -18.57 -11.99 -21.05
CA GLY A 292 -19.85 -11.39 -20.72
C GLY A 292 -20.60 -12.09 -19.59
N ASP A 293 -19.96 -13.01 -18.89
CA ASP A 293 -20.46 -13.62 -17.69
C ASP A 293 -19.83 -12.89 -16.49
N LEU A 294 -20.64 -12.34 -15.60
CA LEU A 294 -20.23 -11.61 -14.41
C LEU A 294 -19.58 -12.49 -13.33
N ASN A 295 -19.28 -13.75 -13.66
CA ASN A 295 -18.65 -14.67 -12.75
C ASN A 295 -17.13 -14.56 -12.80
N TYR A 296 -16.56 -14.04 -11.73
CA TYR A 296 -15.12 -14.03 -11.51
C TYR A 296 -14.68 -15.38 -10.97
N LEU A 297 -13.88 -16.10 -11.75
CA LEU A 297 -13.40 -17.43 -11.35
C LEU A 297 -12.45 -17.34 -10.16
N PRO A 298 -12.38 -18.40 -9.32
CA PRO A 298 -11.46 -18.47 -8.19
C PRO A 298 -10.01 -18.22 -8.58
N TRP A 299 -9.26 -17.59 -7.71
CA TRP A 299 -7.80 -17.39 -7.81
C TRP A 299 -7.35 -16.61 -9.04
N THR A 300 -8.21 -15.80 -9.61
CA THR A 300 -7.95 -15.11 -10.88
C THR A 300 -8.07 -13.60 -10.73
N THR A 301 -7.14 -12.87 -11.32
CA THR A 301 -7.20 -11.43 -11.50
C THR A 301 -7.79 -11.11 -12.86
N TYR A 302 -8.72 -10.19 -12.92
CA TYR A 302 -9.38 -9.72 -14.11
C TYR A 302 -9.14 -8.23 -14.28
N TYR A 303 -8.99 -7.81 -15.54
CA TYR A 303 -8.88 -6.42 -15.90
C TYR A 303 -10.05 -6.00 -16.77
N SER A 304 -10.80 -5.02 -16.28
CA SER A 304 -11.89 -4.40 -17.00
C SER A 304 -11.47 -3.03 -17.48
N TYR A 305 -11.98 -2.60 -18.61
CA TYR A 305 -11.64 -1.29 -19.13
C TYR A 305 -12.88 -0.54 -19.63
N HIS A 306 -12.74 0.78 -19.75
CA HIS A 306 -13.67 1.65 -20.44
C HIS A 306 -12.92 2.44 -21.49
N ASP A 307 -13.38 2.34 -22.76
CA ASP A 307 -12.85 3.14 -23.86
C ASP A 307 -13.47 4.53 -23.83
N PHE A 308 -12.65 5.57 -23.75
CA PHE A 308 -13.15 6.93 -23.64
C PHE A 308 -13.73 7.44 -24.95
N SER A 309 -14.87 8.09 -24.82
CA SER A 309 -15.55 8.83 -25.88
C SER A 309 -15.40 10.34 -25.68
N ALA A 310 -15.87 11.12 -26.64
CA ALA A 310 -15.79 12.58 -26.55
C ALA A 310 -16.55 13.20 -25.36
N GLY A 311 -17.43 12.44 -24.71
CA GLY A 311 -18.15 12.89 -23.50
C GLY A 311 -17.40 12.60 -22.21
N ASP A 312 -16.43 11.71 -22.24
CA ASP A 312 -15.74 11.19 -21.06
C ASP A 312 -14.52 12.07 -20.76
N ARG A 313 -14.73 13.11 -19.98
CA ARG A 313 -13.72 14.11 -19.62
C ARG A 313 -14.08 14.82 -18.35
N PHE A 314 -13.12 15.49 -17.75
CA PHE A 314 -13.36 16.41 -16.64
C PHE A 314 -14.06 17.68 -17.13
N ASP A 315 -14.97 18.22 -16.33
CA ASP A 315 -15.75 19.41 -16.69
C ASP A 315 -14.88 20.65 -16.77
N GLU A 316 -14.58 21.05 -18.01
CA GLU A 316 -13.76 22.22 -18.33
C GLU A 316 -14.39 23.56 -17.97
N THR A 317 -15.64 23.59 -17.53
CA THR A 317 -16.31 24.84 -17.14
C THR A 317 -15.92 25.35 -15.75
N LYS A 318 -15.18 24.56 -14.99
CA LYS A 318 -14.69 25.00 -13.67
C LYS A 318 -13.74 26.19 -13.80
N THR A 319 -13.82 27.11 -12.85
CA THR A 319 -13.18 28.43 -12.92
C THR A 319 -12.02 28.62 -11.95
N GLY A 320 -11.64 27.59 -11.22
CA GLY A 320 -10.46 27.62 -10.35
C GLY A 320 -9.16 27.84 -11.11
N LEU A 321 -8.12 28.24 -10.38
CA LEU A 321 -6.75 28.26 -10.91
C LEU A 321 -6.16 26.85 -10.92
N TYR A 322 -6.60 26.05 -9.98
CA TYR A 322 -6.26 24.65 -9.81
C TYR A 322 -7.54 23.90 -9.58
N GLU A 323 -7.58 22.65 -10.05
CA GLU A 323 -8.74 21.79 -9.83
C GLU A 323 -8.30 20.41 -9.41
N GLU A 324 -9.14 19.75 -8.63
CA GLU A 324 -8.96 18.35 -8.27
C GLU A 324 -10.26 17.60 -8.38
N PHE A 325 -10.19 16.37 -8.86
CA PHE A 325 -11.33 15.49 -9.01
C PHE A 325 -11.00 14.17 -8.31
N ASP A 326 -11.94 13.65 -7.56
CA ASP A 326 -11.84 12.33 -7.02
C ASP A 326 -12.30 11.32 -8.07
N ILE A 327 -11.55 10.23 -8.21
CA ILE A 327 -11.87 9.13 -9.11
C ILE A 327 -12.09 7.91 -8.23
N VAL A 328 -13.28 7.36 -8.28
CA VAL A 328 -13.68 6.25 -7.42
C VAL A 328 -14.22 5.11 -8.26
N SER A 329 -13.86 3.89 -7.92
CA SER A 329 -14.57 2.70 -8.38
C SER A 329 -14.89 1.81 -7.19
N ALA A 330 -16.07 1.22 -7.21
CA ALA A 330 -16.52 0.30 -6.19
C ALA A 330 -17.11 -0.94 -6.83
N ALA A 331 -16.83 -2.09 -6.23
CA ALA A 331 -17.38 -3.38 -6.60
C ALA A 331 -18.37 -3.85 -5.53
N THR A 332 -19.47 -4.44 -5.97
CA THR A 332 -20.44 -5.07 -5.07
C THR A 332 -20.40 -6.58 -5.28
N HIS A 333 -19.99 -7.30 -4.27
CA HIS A 333 -19.88 -8.75 -4.33
C HIS A 333 -20.70 -9.41 -3.20
N GLN A 334 -20.94 -10.72 -3.33
CA GLN A 334 -21.88 -11.42 -2.47
C GLN A 334 -21.26 -12.02 -1.21
N ASN A 335 -19.96 -12.27 -1.17
CA ASN A 335 -19.36 -13.16 -0.17
C ASN A 335 -18.03 -12.70 0.45
N SER A 336 -17.63 -11.45 0.31
CA SER A 336 -16.37 -11.01 0.92
C SER A 336 -16.46 -10.85 2.43
N ASN A 337 -15.37 -11.20 3.09
CA ASN A 337 -15.18 -10.93 4.50
C ASN A 337 -14.44 -9.60 4.76
N PHE A 338 -13.90 -9.01 3.70
CA PHE A 338 -13.17 -7.74 3.74
C PHE A 338 -13.87 -6.77 2.81
N THR A 339 -14.05 -5.54 3.23
CA THR A 339 -14.80 -4.54 2.47
C THR A 339 -14.03 -3.25 2.21
N LEU A 340 -12.82 -3.11 2.78
CA LEU A 340 -12.04 -1.90 2.62
C LEU A 340 -11.31 -1.82 1.28
N ASN A 341 -11.11 -2.95 0.64
CA ASN A 341 -10.50 -3.08 -0.69
C ASN A 341 -11.52 -3.34 -1.81
N ASP A 342 -12.83 -3.25 -1.48
CA ASP A 342 -13.93 -3.30 -2.44
C ASP A 342 -14.09 -2.00 -3.23
N SER A 343 -13.33 -0.99 -2.88
CA SER A 343 -13.30 0.28 -3.59
C SER A 343 -11.87 0.76 -3.77
N THR A 344 -11.63 1.40 -4.89
CA THR A 344 -10.38 2.10 -5.16
C THR A 344 -10.65 3.58 -5.34
N TYR A 345 -9.68 4.38 -4.89
CA TYR A 345 -9.78 5.82 -4.87
C TYR A 345 -8.47 6.43 -5.35
N SER A 346 -8.58 7.40 -6.22
CA SER A 346 -7.46 8.23 -6.63
C SER A 346 -7.88 9.67 -6.84
N LYS A 347 -6.93 10.57 -7.00
CA LYS A 347 -7.19 11.96 -7.33
C LYS A 347 -6.53 12.34 -8.64
N GLN A 348 -7.28 13.01 -9.48
CA GLN A 348 -6.73 13.69 -10.63
C GLN A 348 -6.48 15.15 -10.26
N TYR A 349 -5.21 15.53 -10.29
CA TYR A 349 -4.79 16.90 -10.01
C TYR A 349 -4.56 17.69 -11.30
N PHE A 350 -5.06 18.90 -11.31
CA PHE A 350 -4.77 19.92 -12.30
C PHE A 350 -4.17 21.13 -11.58
N GLN A 351 -2.88 21.24 -11.64
CA GLN A 351 -2.12 22.26 -10.90
C GLN A 351 -1.54 23.33 -11.87
N ASN A 352 -0.35 23.81 -11.59
CA ASN A 352 0.40 24.70 -12.49
C ASN A 352 1.69 24.07 -13.02
N TYR A 353 1.73 22.73 -13.06
CA TYR A 353 2.89 21.97 -13.53
C TYR A 353 2.46 20.80 -14.40
N TYR A 354 3.42 20.32 -15.16
CA TYR A 354 3.36 19.03 -15.84
C TYR A 354 4.10 17.98 -15.03
N SER A 355 3.50 16.83 -14.81
CA SER A 355 4.11 15.71 -14.11
C SER A 355 3.94 14.40 -14.89
N TYR A 356 4.97 13.58 -14.89
CA TYR A 356 4.87 12.15 -15.24
C TYR A 356 4.77 11.27 -13.99
N ASP A 357 5.16 11.81 -12.86
CA ASP A 357 5.21 11.17 -11.57
C ASP A 357 3.80 11.05 -10.98
N ASP A 358 3.46 9.92 -10.42
CA ASP A 358 2.17 9.64 -9.79
C ASP A 358 2.16 9.89 -8.26
N GLY A 359 3.31 10.30 -7.71
CA GLY A 359 3.49 10.57 -6.29
C GLY A 359 4.15 9.43 -5.52
N SER A 360 4.51 8.34 -6.20
CA SER A 360 5.27 7.22 -5.61
C SER A 360 6.61 7.04 -6.35
N ALA A 361 7.59 6.49 -5.66
CA ALA A 361 8.90 6.24 -6.23
C ALA A 361 9.29 4.77 -5.99
N GLU A 362 9.26 3.97 -7.04
CA GLU A 362 9.59 2.54 -6.97
C GLU A 362 11.08 2.30 -6.89
N GLN A 363 11.86 3.15 -7.56
CA GLN A 363 13.32 3.02 -7.59
C GLN A 363 14.00 4.39 -7.67
N SER A 364 15.20 4.46 -7.12
CA SER A 364 16.09 5.61 -7.28
C SER A 364 17.04 5.37 -8.45
N TYR A 365 17.34 6.41 -9.21
CA TYR A 365 18.32 6.38 -10.29
C TYR A 365 19.47 7.34 -10.04
N GLY A 366 20.68 6.81 -10.00
CA GLY A 366 21.90 7.59 -9.83
C GLY A 366 22.81 7.52 -11.08
N PRO A 367 22.98 8.62 -11.85
CA PRO A 367 23.91 8.61 -12.96
C PRO A 367 25.34 8.45 -12.44
N THR A 368 26.10 7.52 -13.03
CA THR A 368 27.48 7.25 -12.65
C THR A 368 28.48 7.85 -13.61
N GLY A 369 29.59 8.40 -13.10
CA GLY A 369 30.67 8.95 -13.87
C GLY A 369 30.67 10.49 -13.94
N ASN A 370 31.82 11.03 -14.28
CA ASN A 370 31.96 12.49 -14.43
C ASN A 370 31.17 13.00 -15.63
N GLN A 371 30.40 14.06 -15.44
CA GLN A 371 29.57 14.68 -16.47
C GLN A 371 28.40 13.81 -16.97
N SER A 372 27.98 12.86 -16.16
CA SER A 372 26.76 12.12 -16.46
C SER A 372 25.54 13.05 -16.40
N MET A 373 24.60 12.82 -17.29
CA MET A 373 23.38 13.63 -17.41
C MET A 373 22.16 12.72 -17.40
N LEU A 374 21.13 13.17 -16.72
CA LEU A 374 19.77 12.62 -16.83
C LEU A 374 18.92 13.69 -17.51
N ALA A 375 18.18 13.32 -18.53
CA ALA A 375 17.29 14.23 -19.22
C ALA A 375 15.89 13.64 -19.33
N ILE A 376 14.88 14.47 -19.04
CA ILE A 376 13.47 14.13 -19.20
C ILE A 376 12.89 15.12 -20.22
N LYS A 377 12.18 14.61 -21.22
CA LYS A 377 11.53 15.43 -22.22
C LYS A 377 10.08 15.71 -21.82
N TYR A 378 9.72 16.98 -21.81
CA TYR A 378 8.35 17.42 -21.70
C TYR A 378 7.89 18.02 -23.03
N THR A 379 6.69 17.67 -23.44
CA THR A 379 6.00 18.29 -24.59
C THR A 379 4.73 18.97 -24.09
N PRO A 380 4.82 20.23 -23.64
CA PRO A 380 3.65 20.93 -23.12
C PRO A 380 2.54 21.03 -24.17
N TYR A 381 1.30 20.99 -23.71
CA TYR A 381 0.14 21.15 -24.61
C TYR A 381 0.03 22.54 -25.22
N GLU A 382 0.56 23.53 -24.52
CA GLU A 382 0.55 24.94 -24.96
C GLU A 382 1.88 25.63 -24.63
N ALA A 383 2.16 26.72 -25.34
CA ALA A 383 3.34 27.52 -25.07
C ALA A 383 3.17 28.25 -23.71
N ASP A 384 4.16 28.11 -22.85
CA ASP A 384 4.15 28.74 -21.56
C ASP A 384 5.59 29.01 -21.08
N SER A 385 5.73 29.69 -19.93
CA SER A 385 7.02 30.00 -19.32
C SER A 385 7.30 29.07 -18.16
N VAL A 386 8.38 28.30 -18.26
CA VAL A 386 8.82 27.48 -17.14
C VAL A 386 9.44 28.35 -16.05
N ILE A 387 8.90 28.24 -14.85
CA ILE A 387 9.34 29.04 -13.69
C ILE A 387 10.12 28.22 -12.66
N GLY A 388 10.11 26.89 -12.78
CA GLY A 388 10.81 25.99 -11.87
C GLY A 388 10.66 24.54 -12.24
N ALA A 389 11.31 23.68 -11.49
CA ALA A 389 11.18 22.24 -11.51
C ALA A 389 11.20 21.70 -10.08
N MET A 390 10.43 20.67 -9.82
CA MET A 390 10.50 19.89 -8.58
C MET A 390 11.22 18.58 -8.87
N ILE A 391 12.17 18.22 -8.03
CA ILE A 391 12.95 17.00 -8.16
C ILE A 391 12.99 16.36 -6.79
N HIS A 392 12.61 15.10 -6.73
CA HIS A 392 12.77 14.31 -5.52
C HIS A 392 14.16 13.68 -5.49
N PHE A 393 14.92 13.97 -4.43
CA PHE A 393 16.24 13.40 -4.23
C PHE A 393 16.18 12.38 -3.10
N VAL A 394 16.61 11.16 -3.38
CA VAL A 394 16.78 10.13 -2.37
C VAL A 394 18.26 10.01 -2.07
N PRO A 395 18.72 10.33 -0.85
CA PRO A 395 20.09 10.07 -0.46
C PRO A 395 20.34 8.55 -0.47
N SER A 396 21.46 8.13 -1.03
CA SER A 396 21.78 6.71 -1.12
C SER A 396 23.29 6.52 -1.03
N VAL A 397 23.72 5.44 -0.39
CA VAL A 397 25.09 4.93 -0.24
C VAL A 397 26.15 5.97 0.13
N ILE A 398 26.15 7.11 -0.50
CA ILE A 398 27.10 8.22 -0.26
C ILE A 398 26.30 9.49 0.01
N ASP A 399 26.63 10.20 1.06
CA ASP A 399 26.05 11.51 1.33
C ASP A 399 26.56 12.50 0.28
N VAL A 400 25.65 12.94 -0.59
CA VAL A 400 25.90 13.91 -1.66
C VAL A 400 25.14 15.22 -1.47
N THR A 401 24.59 15.46 -0.29
CA THR A 401 23.77 16.64 0.01
C THR A 401 24.52 17.97 -0.19
N GLU A 402 25.84 17.95 -0.02
CA GLU A 402 26.71 19.12 -0.24
C GLU A 402 27.23 19.21 -1.68
N ASN A 403 26.90 18.24 -2.55
CA ASN A 403 27.37 18.27 -3.93
C ASN A 403 26.46 19.15 -4.79
N LEU A 404 27.13 19.88 -5.70
CA LEU A 404 26.43 20.74 -6.66
C LEU A 404 26.05 19.93 -7.89
N PHE A 405 24.86 20.14 -8.37
CA PHE A 405 24.41 19.67 -9.68
C PHE A 405 23.94 20.86 -10.52
N LEU A 406 23.92 20.67 -11.83
CA LEU A 406 23.45 21.67 -12.77
C LEU A 406 22.10 21.26 -13.34
N LEU A 407 21.06 22.03 -13.05
CA LEU A 407 19.78 21.91 -13.73
C LEU A 407 19.84 22.76 -15.01
N THR A 408 19.68 22.12 -16.15
CA THR A 408 19.73 22.80 -17.46
C THR A 408 18.46 22.47 -18.24
N MET A 409 17.90 23.50 -18.83
CA MET A 409 16.82 23.35 -19.79
C MET A 409 17.34 23.46 -21.19
N TRP A 410 16.96 22.54 -22.04
CA TRP A 410 17.28 22.57 -23.47
C TRP A 410 15.97 22.67 -24.27
N ASP A 411 16.04 23.42 -25.35
CA ASP A 411 15.01 23.38 -26.36
C ASP A 411 15.30 22.21 -27.32
N ASP A 412 14.31 21.37 -27.55
CA ASP A 412 14.43 20.26 -28.51
C ASP A 412 14.28 20.77 -29.92
N ASN A 413 15.36 21.21 -30.50
CA ASN A 413 15.40 21.68 -31.88
C ASN A 413 15.51 20.55 -32.91
N GLY A 414 15.29 19.30 -32.50
CA GLY A 414 15.22 18.15 -33.39
C GLY A 414 16.54 17.69 -34.00
N GLY A 415 17.68 17.99 -33.37
CA GLY A 415 18.99 17.62 -33.89
C GLY A 415 20.01 17.35 -32.81
#